data_437e4e44283662bafe806f9a7ed1360a
#
_entry.id   437e4e44283662bafe806f9a7ed1360a
#
_cell.length_a   1.000
_cell.length_b   1.000
_cell.length_c   1.000
_cell.angle_alpha   90.00
_cell.angle_beta   90.00
_cell.angle_gamma   90.00
#
_symmetry.space_group_name_H-M   'P 1'
#
loop_
_entity.id
_entity.type
_entity.pdbx_description
1 polymer ?
#
loop_
_entity_poly.entity_id
_entity_poly.type
_entity_poly.pdbx_seq_one_letter_code
_entity_poly.pdbx_strand_id
1 'polypeptide(L)'
;MDTTTTNPVVYDAIVIGGGPVGLATAIALAQADIKVALVAARKPYPDNRTTALLGGTIDFLERLDVWRRCADFATPLRTMRLVDNTERLIRAPEVRFVSDEIGLDAFGYNIENRRLVAALEQRADEIERISRCDDEAEGVEIDTDQVIVRTRNGSLIHGRVAAGAD
;
A
#
# COMPACT_ATOMS: atom_id res chain seq x y z
N MET A 1 37.67 8.06 -25.30
CA MET A 1 36.77 7.37 -24.36
C MET A 1 35.58 8.29 -24.15
N ASP A 2 34.53 8.06 -24.95
CA ASP A 2 33.28 8.84 -24.81
C ASP A 2 32.54 8.40 -23.54
N THR A 3 32.65 9.20 -22.50
CA THR A 3 31.73 9.09 -21.36
C THR A 3 30.40 9.72 -21.79
N THR A 4 29.54 8.91 -22.36
CA THR A 4 28.14 9.28 -22.56
C THR A 4 27.55 9.52 -21.19
N THR A 5 27.49 10.76 -20.75
CA THR A 5 26.81 11.17 -19.51
C THR A 5 25.32 11.04 -19.79
N THR A 6 24.78 9.84 -19.57
CA THR A 6 23.33 9.65 -19.59
C THR A 6 22.77 10.42 -18.40
N ASN A 7 22.00 11.47 -18.65
CA ASN A 7 21.31 12.18 -17.58
C ASN A 7 20.47 11.17 -16.80
N PRO A 8 20.54 11.14 -15.47
CA PRO A 8 19.78 10.22 -14.67
C PRO A 8 18.28 10.40 -14.95
N VAL A 9 17.56 9.29 -15.02
CA VAL A 9 16.11 9.35 -15.15
C VAL A 9 15.54 9.93 -13.85
N VAL A 10 14.85 11.06 -13.96
CA VAL A 10 14.18 11.69 -12.81
C VAL A 10 12.72 11.28 -12.79
N TYR A 11 12.26 10.79 -11.65
CA TYR A 11 10.87 10.45 -11.39
C TYR A 11 10.15 11.63 -10.74
N ASP A 12 8.83 11.73 -10.96
CA ASP A 12 8.03 12.73 -10.25
C ASP A 12 7.88 12.34 -8.78
N ALA A 13 7.74 11.05 -8.50
CA ALA A 13 7.66 10.52 -7.15
C ALA A 13 8.45 9.22 -6.99
N ILE A 14 9.05 9.03 -5.82
CA ILE A 14 9.65 7.77 -5.39
C ILE A 14 8.80 7.23 -4.24
N VAL A 15 8.33 5.99 -4.35
CA VAL A 15 7.63 5.30 -3.25
C VAL A 15 8.56 4.23 -2.70
N ILE A 16 8.82 4.30 -1.40
CA ILE A 16 9.70 3.36 -0.69
C ILE A 16 8.82 2.44 0.17
N GLY A 17 8.79 1.17 -0.19
CA GLY A 17 8.01 0.14 0.52
C GLY A 17 7.07 -0.62 -0.42
N GLY A 18 7.09 -1.95 -0.32
CA GLY A 18 6.30 -2.89 -1.14
C GLY A 18 5.10 -3.48 -0.39
N GLY A 19 4.72 -2.90 0.74
CA GLY A 19 3.52 -3.27 1.47
C GLY A 19 2.23 -2.72 0.82
N PRO A 20 1.05 -3.04 1.40
CA PRO A 20 -0.23 -2.59 0.85
C PRO A 20 -0.31 -1.08 0.64
N VAL A 21 0.26 -0.29 1.56
CA VAL A 21 0.23 1.18 1.50
C VAL A 21 1.11 1.69 0.36
N GLY A 22 2.35 1.20 0.25
CA GLY A 22 3.28 1.63 -0.80
C GLY A 22 2.79 1.29 -2.19
N LEU A 23 2.32 0.05 -2.39
CA LEU A 23 1.76 -0.38 -3.66
C LEU A 23 0.51 0.45 -4.04
N ALA A 24 -0.42 0.66 -3.10
CA ALA A 24 -1.61 1.47 -3.36
C ALA A 24 -1.26 2.93 -3.67
N THR A 25 -0.26 3.49 -2.98
CA THR A 25 0.25 4.84 -3.25
C THR A 25 0.86 4.94 -4.65
N ALA A 26 1.72 3.98 -5.03
CA ALA A 26 2.33 3.97 -6.36
C ALA A 26 1.28 3.88 -7.47
N ILE A 27 0.27 3.01 -7.31
CA ILE A 27 -0.83 2.86 -8.26
C ILE A 27 -1.63 4.16 -8.36
N ALA A 28 -2.01 4.77 -7.23
CA ALA A 28 -2.80 6.00 -7.20
C ALA A 28 -2.08 7.16 -7.90
N LEU A 29 -0.78 7.34 -7.62
CA LEU A 29 0.04 8.36 -8.27
C LEU A 29 0.17 8.11 -9.77
N ALA A 30 0.41 6.87 -10.17
CA ALA A 30 0.55 6.52 -11.58
C ALA A 30 -0.75 6.69 -12.37
N GLN A 31 -1.92 6.42 -11.76
CA GLN A 31 -3.23 6.71 -12.35
C GLN A 31 -3.49 8.21 -12.51
N ALA A 32 -2.84 9.06 -11.70
CA ALA A 32 -2.86 10.51 -11.84
C ALA A 32 -1.79 11.03 -12.82
N ASP A 33 -1.28 10.17 -13.70
CA ASP A 33 -0.27 10.47 -14.73
C ASP A 33 1.12 10.85 -14.19
N ILE A 34 1.41 10.52 -12.94
CA ILE A 34 2.69 10.78 -12.27
C ILE A 34 3.64 9.61 -12.58
N LYS A 35 4.89 9.93 -12.95
CA LYS A 35 5.94 8.94 -13.17
C LYS A 35 6.55 8.50 -11.85
N VAL A 36 6.35 7.23 -11.48
CA VAL A 36 6.70 6.69 -10.17
C VAL A 36 7.85 5.70 -10.24
N ALA A 37 8.84 5.85 -9.34
CA ALA A 37 9.75 4.77 -8.98
C ALA A 37 9.25 4.07 -7.72
N LEU A 38 8.98 2.78 -7.78
CA LEU A 38 8.65 1.97 -6.62
C LEU A 38 9.87 1.18 -6.17
N VAL A 39 10.45 1.57 -5.04
CA VAL A 39 11.65 0.95 -4.46
C VAL A 39 11.22 -0.02 -3.37
N ALA A 40 11.25 -1.30 -3.69
CA ALA A 40 10.88 -2.36 -2.77
C ALA A 40 11.40 -3.70 -3.25
N ALA A 41 12.09 -4.43 -2.38
CA ALA A 41 12.47 -5.82 -2.69
C ALA A 41 11.22 -6.70 -2.81
N ARG A 42 11.11 -7.47 -3.89
CA ARG A 42 10.07 -8.51 -4.03
C ARG A 42 10.41 -9.67 -3.10
N LYS A 43 9.75 -9.73 -1.98
CA LYS A 43 9.85 -10.85 -1.04
C LYS A 43 8.53 -11.62 -1.03
N PRO A 44 8.57 -12.97 -0.91
CA PRO A 44 7.36 -13.71 -0.59
C PRO A 44 6.74 -13.06 0.66
N TYR A 45 5.45 -12.78 0.60
CA TYR A 45 4.74 -12.19 1.74
C TYR A 45 4.22 -13.31 2.66
N PRO A 46 5.04 -13.82 3.61
CA PRO A 46 4.69 -14.99 4.43
C PRO A 46 3.72 -14.64 5.56
N ASP A 47 3.13 -13.46 5.50
CA ASP A 47 2.25 -12.94 6.53
C ASP A 47 0.88 -13.62 6.49
N ASN A 48 0.56 -14.36 7.54
CA ASN A 48 -0.75 -14.98 7.74
C ASN A 48 -1.75 -14.06 8.45
N ARG A 49 -1.36 -12.80 8.71
CA ARG A 49 -2.26 -11.81 9.29
C ARG A 49 -3.35 -11.42 8.30
N THR A 50 -4.44 -10.97 8.85
CA THR A 50 -5.55 -10.40 8.10
C THR A 50 -5.65 -8.90 8.38
N THR A 51 -6.18 -8.17 7.43
CA THR A 51 -6.47 -6.74 7.56
C THR A 51 -7.96 -6.51 7.42
N ALA A 52 -8.53 -5.73 8.33
CA ALA A 52 -9.90 -5.25 8.21
C ALA A 52 -9.91 -3.96 7.37
N LEU A 53 -10.58 -4.02 6.24
CA LEU A 53 -10.75 -2.90 5.31
C LEU A 53 -12.17 -2.35 5.50
N LEU A 54 -12.28 -1.10 5.94
CA LEU A 54 -13.58 -0.44 6.08
C LEU A 54 -14.06 0.15 4.72
N GLY A 55 -15.34 0.50 4.64
CA GLY A 55 -16.00 0.91 3.40
C GLY A 55 -15.23 1.90 2.54
N GLY A 56 -14.75 3.01 3.10
CA GLY A 56 -13.95 4.01 2.35
C GLY A 56 -12.65 3.46 1.77
N THR A 57 -12.04 2.45 2.40
CA THR A 57 -10.86 1.75 1.86
C THR A 57 -11.25 0.85 0.69
N ILE A 58 -12.41 0.19 0.76
CA ILE A 58 -12.93 -0.62 -0.35
C ILE A 58 -13.16 0.26 -1.57
N ASP A 59 -13.87 1.39 -1.42
CA ASP A 59 -14.11 2.35 -2.50
C ASP A 59 -12.80 2.85 -3.13
N PHE A 60 -11.76 3.04 -2.30
CA PHE A 60 -10.45 3.43 -2.80
C PHE A 60 -9.80 2.31 -3.62
N LEU A 61 -9.81 1.08 -3.13
CA LEU A 61 -9.27 -0.08 -3.84
C LEU A 61 -10.04 -0.41 -5.13
N GLU A 62 -11.34 -0.13 -5.18
CA GLU A 62 -12.14 -0.22 -6.40
C GLU A 62 -11.67 0.79 -7.45
N ARG A 63 -11.47 2.06 -7.06
CA ARG A 63 -10.91 3.08 -7.95
C ARG A 63 -9.53 2.74 -8.50
N LEU A 64 -8.70 2.04 -7.70
CA LEU A 64 -7.40 1.55 -8.13
C LEU A 64 -7.48 0.31 -9.04
N ASP A 65 -8.66 -0.26 -9.24
CA ASP A 65 -8.87 -1.53 -9.97
C ASP A 65 -8.18 -2.73 -9.28
N VAL A 66 -8.18 -2.73 -7.94
CA VAL A 66 -7.56 -3.77 -7.10
C VAL A 66 -8.61 -4.65 -6.44
N TRP A 67 -9.71 -4.06 -5.89
CA TRP A 67 -10.68 -4.78 -5.07
C TRP A 67 -11.26 -6.02 -5.78
N ARG A 68 -11.67 -5.88 -7.04
CA ARG A 68 -12.24 -6.98 -7.83
C ARG A 68 -11.30 -8.18 -8.00
N ARG A 69 -9.97 -8.00 -7.81
CA ARG A 69 -8.96 -9.06 -7.96
C ARG A 69 -8.82 -9.90 -6.69
N CYS A 70 -9.33 -9.42 -5.56
CA CYS A 70 -9.18 -10.09 -4.27
C CYS A 70 -10.47 -10.19 -3.45
N ALA A 71 -11.59 -9.64 -3.92
CA ALA A 71 -12.87 -9.64 -3.22
C ALA A 71 -13.35 -11.04 -2.83
N ASP A 72 -13.15 -12.04 -3.69
CA ASP A 72 -13.56 -13.43 -3.44
C ASP A 72 -12.82 -14.09 -2.25
N PHE A 73 -11.70 -13.50 -1.83
CA PHE A 73 -10.94 -13.96 -0.66
C PHE A 73 -11.29 -13.17 0.61
N ALA A 74 -12.20 -12.22 0.52
CA ALA A 74 -12.56 -11.36 1.64
C ALA A 74 -13.82 -11.84 2.34
N THR A 75 -13.85 -11.69 3.67
CA THR A 75 -14.99 -12.03 4.51
C THR A 75 -15.66 -10.77 5.04
N PRO A 76 -16.99 -10.59 4.87
CA PRO A 76 -17.68 -9.40 5.33
C PRO A 76 -17.74 -9.31 6.86
N LEU A 77 -17.47 -8.13 7.38
CA LEU A 77 -17.57 -7.78 8.80
C LEU A 77 -18.95 -7.19 9.07
N ARG A 78 -19.89 -8.03 9.49
CA ARG A 78 -21.29 -7.64 9.73
C ARG A 78 -21.60 -7.31 11.19
N THR A 79 -20.75 -7.73 12.11
CA THR A 79 -20.96 -7.50 13.54
C THR A 79 -19.67 -7.03 14.19
N MET A 80 -19.74 -5.93 14.93
CA MET A 80 -18.70 -5.46 15.84
C MET A 80 -19.16 -5.60 17.27
N ARG A 81 -18.30 -6.13 18.13
CA ARG A 81 -18.53 -6.25 19.57
C ARG A 81 -17.48 -5.48 20.33
N LEU A 82 -17.91 -4.58 21.19
CA LEU A 82 -17.06 -3.88 22.14
C LEU A 82 -17.22 -4.52 23.52
N VAL A 83 -16.12 -5.01 24.06
CA VAL A 83 -16.10 -5.68 25.36
C VAL A 83 -15.10 -4.97 26.26
N ASP A 84 -15.56 -4.53 27.45
CA ASP A 84 -14.66 -4.00 28.49
C ASP A 84 -13.97 -5.17 29.18
N ASN A 85 -12.72 -5.43 28.79
CA ASN A 85 -11.88 -6.47 29.39
C ASN A 85 -10.90 -5.90 30.45
N THR A 86 -11.26 -4.81 31.12
CA THR A 86 -10.45 -4.25 32.20
C THR A 86 -10.64 -5.06 33.50
N GLU A 87 -9.68 -4.95 34.43
CA GLU A 87 -9.76 -5.59 35.74
C GLU A 87 -10.63 -4.79 36.76
N ARG A 88 -11.41 -3.81 36.28
CA ARG A 88 -12.28 -3.01 37.14
C ARG A 88 -13.43 -3.84 37.73
N LEU A 89 -13.81 -3.52 38.96
CA LEU A 89 -14.94 -4.17 39.64
C LEU A 89 -16.27 -3.96 38.91
N ILE A 90 -16.45 -2.75 38.33
CA ILE A 90 -17.61 -2.42 37.50
C ILE A 90 -17.09 -2.25 36.07
N ARG A 91 -17.57 -3.11 35.19
CA ARG A 91 -17.25 -3.10 33.76
C ARG A 91 -18.41 -2.51 32.96
N ALA A 92 -18.08 -1.85 31.85
CA ALA A 92 -19.09 -1.45 30.89
C ALA A 92 -19.79 -2.69 30.30
N PRO A 93 -21.10 -2.64 30.05
CA PRO A 93 -21.80 -3.74 29.38
C PRO A 93 -21.24 -3.92 27.98
N GLU A 94 -21.26 -5.16 27.49
CA GLU A 94 -20.94 -5.46 26.11
C GLU A 94 -21.89 -4.68 25.17
N VAL A 95 -21.32 -4.03 24.16
CA VAL A 95 -22.08 -3.36 23.11
C VAL A 95 -21.85 -4.10 21.79
N ARG A 96 -22.92 -4.43 21.11
CA ARG A 96 -22.91 -5.08 19.80
C ARG A 96 -23.51 -4.14 18.77
N PHE A 97 -22.81 -3.95 17.66
CA PHE A 97 -23.27 -3.21 16.48
C PHE A 97 -23.44 -4.20 15.34
N VAL A 98 -24.53 -4.08 14.59
CA VAL A 98 -24.82 -4.89 13.41
C VAL A 98 -24.93 -3.95 12.21
N SER A 99 -24.26 -4.28 11.10
CA SER A 99 -24.20 -3.40 9.92
C SER A 99 -25.58 -3.09 9.35
N ASP A 100 -26.51 -4.04 9.44
CA ASP A 100 -27.90 -3.92 8.96
C ASP A 100 -28.70 -2.84 9.71
N GLU A 101 -28.36 -2.56 10.98
CA GLU A 101 -29.00 -1.50 11.79
C GLU A 101 -28.79 -0.09 11.23
N ILE A 102 -27.76 0.09 10.39
CA ILE A 102 -27.45 1.36 9.73
C ILE A 102 -27.55 1.26 8.20
N GLY A 103 -28.21 0.22 7.69
CA GLY A 103 -28.47 0.01 6.28
C GLY A 103 -27.24 -0.37 5.45
N LEU A 104 -26.19 -0.96 6.06
CA LEU A 104 -25.02 -1.46 5.37
C LEU A 104 -25.03 -2.99 5.30
N ASP A 105 -24.64 -3.56 4.17
CA ASP A 105 -24.44 -5.00 4.01
C ASP A 105 -23.30 -5.53 4.91
N ALA A 106 -22.28 -4.71 5.11
CA ALA A 106 -21.15 -4.95 6.00
C ALA A 106 -20.46 -3.61 6.37
N PHE A 107 -19.82 -3.53 7.53
CA PHE A 107 -18.96 -2.41 7.92
C PHE A 107 -17.69 -2.34 7.07
N GLY A 108 -17.30 -3.43 6.47
CA GLY A 108 -16.11 -3.63 5.68
C GLY A 108 -15.81 -5.12 5.51
N TYR A 109 -14.58 -5.43 5.17
CA TYR A 109 -14.17 -6.80 4.87
C TYR A 109 -12.84 -7.14 5.53
N ASN A 110 -12.69 -8.38 5.97
CA ASN A 110 -11.44 -8.92 6.45
C ASN A 110 -10.80 -9.77 5.36
N ILE A 111 -9.54 -9.50 5.04
CA ILE A 111 -8.80 -10.19 3.99
C ILE A 111 -7.39 -10.56 4.47
N GLU A 112 -6.87 -11.69 4.02
CA GLU A 112 -5.46 -12.05 4.24
C GLU A 112 -4.53 -11.05 3.54
N ASN A 113 -3.54 -10.52 4.26
CA ASN A 113 -2.57 -9.55 3.72
C ASN A 113 -1.91 -10.04 2.44
N ARG A 114 -1.53 -11.32 2.39
CA ARG A 114 -0.92 -11.93 1.20
C ARG A 114 -1.81 -11.85 -0.05
N ARG A 115 -3.14 -11.93 0.10
CA ARG A 115 -4.09 -11.83 -1.02
C ARG A 115 -4.22 -10.40 -1.50
N LEU A 116 -4.30 -9.46 -0.56
CA LEU A 116 -4.34 -8.04 -0.88
C LEU A 116 -3.06 -7.58 -1.57
N VAL A 117 -1.88 -7.96 -1.04
CA VAL A 117 -0.59 -7.63 -1.63
C VAL A 117 -0.46 -8.21 -3.03
N ALA A 118 -0.83 -9.48 -3.23
CA ALA A 118 -0.77 -10.10 -4.56
C ALA A 118 -1.63 -9.36 -5.60
N ALA A 119 -2.84 -8.92 -5.22
CA ALA A 119 -3.71 -8.15 -6.11
C ALA A 119 -3.13 -6.75 -6.43
N LEU A 120 -2.53 -6.09 -5.44
CA LEU A 120 -1.85 -4.80 -5.61
C LEU A 120 -0.60 -4.94 -6.51
N GLU A 121 0.22 -5.97 -6.28
CA GLU A 121 1.40 -6.28 -7.11
C GLU A 121 1.01 -6.49 -8.56
N GLN A 122 -0.01 -7.34 -8.81
CA GLN A 122 -0.52 -7.60 -10.15
C GLN A 122 -0.95 -6.30 -10.83
N ARG A 123 -1.67 -5.44 -10.11
CA ARG A 123 -2.13 -4.17 -10.67
C ARG A 123 -0.98 -3.21 -10.94
N ALA A 124 0.00 -3.12 -10.05
CA ALA A 124 1.17 -2.26 -10.23
C ALA A 124 2.00 -2.67 -11.45
N ASP A 125 2.15 -3.98 -11.70
CA ASP A 125 2.91 -4.52 -12.84
C ASP A 125 2.25 -4.22 -14.21
N GLU A 126 0.95 -3.89 -14.24
CA GLU A 126 0.22 -3.52 -15.45
C GLU A 126 0.36 -2.03 -15.83
N ILE A 127 0.92 -1.21 -14.94
CA ILE A 127 0.96 0.25 -15.13
C ILE A 127 2.36 0.68 -15.58
N GLU A 128 2.49 1.08 -16.83
CA GLU A 128 3.78 1.49 -17.44
C GLU A 128 4.45 2.68 -16.73
N ARG A 129 3.67 3.52 -16.05
CA ARG A 129 4.20 4.67 -15.30
C ARG A 129 4.88 4.30 -13.98
N ILE A 130 4.79 3.04 -13.55
CA ILE A 130 5.48 2.53 -12.38
C ILE A 130 6.74 1.81 -12.84
N SER A 131 7.90 2.39 -12.53
CA SER A 131 9.18 1.71 -12.69
C SER A 131 9.57 1.05 -11.37
N ARG A 132 9.71 -0.26 -11.38
CA ARG A 132 10.11 -1.00 -10.18
C ARG A 132 11.62 -1.05 -10.03
N CYS A 133 12.07 -0.85 -8.80
CA CYS A 133 13.42 -1.15 -8.35
C CYS A 133 13.30 -2.26 -7.30
N ASP A 134 13.59 -3.50 -7.70
CA ASP A 134 13.47 -4.69 -6.85
C ASP A 134 14.66 -4.79 -5.86
N ASP A 135 14.83 -3.75 -5.05
CA ASP A 135 15.90 -3.63 -4.05
C ASP A 135 15.41 -2.86 -2.82
N GLU A 136 16.15 -2.90 -1.74
CA GLU A 136 15.84 -2.18 -0.50
C GLU A 136 16.47 -0.78 -0.51
N ALA A 137 15.70 0.22 -0.10
CA ALA A 137 16.24 1.56 0.15
C ALA A 137 17.15 1.51 1.39
N GLU A 138 18.37 2.04 1.26
CA GLU A 138 19.37 2.09 2.33
C GLU A 138 19.58 3.51 2.84
N GLY A 139 19.38 4.50 2.00
CA GLY A 139 19.53 5.91 2.36
C GLY A 139 18.68 6.83 1.51
N VAL A 140 18.30 7.96 2.08
CA VAL A 140 17.56 9.03 1.41
C VAL A 140 18.31 10.33 1.62
N GLU A 141 18.67 11.00 0.55
CA GLU A 141 19.29 12.33 0.54
C GLU A 141 18.28 13.32 -0.03
N ILE A 142 18.09 14.44 0.67
CA ILE A 142 17.15 15.49 0.29
C ILE A 142 17.95 16.74 -0.03
N ASP A 143 17.81 17.21 -1.26
CA ASP A 143 18.37 18.48 -1.72
C ASP A 143 17.22 19.46 -2.00
N THR A 144 17.58 20.69 -2.37
CA THR A 144 16.62 21.79 -2.61
C THR A 144 15.59 21.42 -3.69
N ASP A 145 16.02 20.73 -4.74
CA ASP A 145 15.22 20.48 -5.94
C ASP A 145 14.93 19.00 -6.22
N GLN A 146 15.52 18.09 -5.44
CA GLN A 146 15.39 16.66 -5.67
C GLN A 146 15.55 15.83 -4.40
N VAL A 147 15.06 14.61 -4.49
CA VAL A 147 15.33 13.54 -3.52
C VAL A 147 16.08 12.43 -4.23
N ILE A 148 17.12 11.90 -3.59
CA ILE A 148 17.91 10.79 -4.10
C ILE A 148 17.75 9.62 -3.13
N VAL A 149 17.25 8.51 -3.60
CA VAL A 149 17.15 7.27 -2.83
C VAL A 149 18.29 6.35 -3.28
N ARG A 150 19.14 5.98 -2.33
CA ARG A 150 20.18 4.99 -2.53
C ARG A 150 19.67 3.62 -2.12
N THR A 151 19.83 2.65 -3.00
CA THR A 151 19.45 1.27 -2.73
C THR A 151 20.66 0.45 -2.26
N ARG A 152 20.41 -0.72 -1.68
CA ARG A 152 21.43 -1.61 -1.12
C ARG A 152 22.47 -2.05 -2.14
N ASN A 153 22.10 -2.25 -3.40
CA ASN A 153 23.03 -2.59 -4.49
C ASN A 153 23.82 -1.37 -5.04
N GLY A 154 23.61 -0.17 -4.46
CA GLY A 154 24.29 1.06 -4.83
C GLY A 154 23.63 1.86 -5.96
N SER A 155 22.43 1.49 -6.44
CA SER A 155 21.71 2.28 -7.42
C SER A 155 21.20 3.58 -6.81
N LEU A 156 21.22 4.66 -7.59
CA LEU A 156 20.69 5.97 -7.20
C LEU A 156 19.41 6.24 -8.00
N ILE A 157 18.31 6.44 -7.28
CA ILE A 157 17.00 6.76 -7.84
C ILE A 157 16.71 8.23 -7.56
N HIS A 158 16.56 9.03 -8.62
CA HIS A 158 16.32 10.46 -8.52
C HIS A 158 14.83 10.77 -8.67
N GLY A 159 14.29 11.63 -7.83
CA GLY A 159 12.89 12.04 -7.88
C GLY A 159 12.67 13.42 -7.29
N ARG A 160 11.48 13.98 -7.52
CA ARG A 160 11.09 15.29 -6.97
C ARG A 160 10.59 15.19 -5.53
N VAL A 161 9.92 14.10 -5.20
CA VAL A 161 9.43 13.78 -3.86
C VAL A 161 9.65 12.31 -3.55
N ALA A 162 9.72 11.96 -2.27
CA ALA A 162 9.72 10.57 -1.83
C ALA A 162 8.65 10.34 -0.76
N ALA A 163 7.97 9.20 -0.84
CA ALA A 163 7.00 8.72 0.14
C ALA A 163 7.53 7.46 0.81
N GLY A 164 7.79 7.51 2.13
CA GLY A 164 8.07 6.33 2.94
C GLY A 164 6.78 5.62 3.29
N ALA A 165 6.66 4.35 2.89
CA ALA A 165 5.45 3.53 3.05
C ALA A 165 5.77 2.06 3.38
N ASP A 166 6.85 1.88 4.14
CA ASP A 166 7.33 0.56 4.59
C ASP A 166 6.57 0.05 5.83
#